data_65dfd64de69eb7a7ee16612d1b572121
#
_entry.id   65dfd64de69eb7a7ee16612d1b572121
#
_cell.length_a   1.000
_cell.length_b   1.000
_cell.length_c   1.000
_cell.angle_alpha   90.00
_cell.angle_beta   90.00
_cell.angle_gamma   90.00
#
_symmetry.space_group_name_H-M   'P 1'
#
loop_
_entity.id
_entity.type
_entity.pdbx_description
1 polymer ?
#
loop_
_entity_poly.entity_id
_entity_poly.type
_entity_poly.pdbx_seq_one_letter_code
_entity_poly.pdbx_strand_id
1 'polypeptide(L)'
;RIYPNTYLLSLYDQAKDTRYNELFVHRFKYNDPTSPKYGELIPLAKSSSYCETLHFMSKKYFDQWTMADNPDRTTGFKDLIVYRLAETYLMAAEAYMRRDGGMSTDALRCYNKTWERAGNDKFAGPLTQDILLDEYARELNFEGVRWPLLKRLGLLGERVKAHYGETKAENPYLDKDYA
;
A
#
# COMPACT_ATOMS: atom_id res chain seq x y z
N ARG A 1 -5.52 2.82 14.51
CA ARG A 1 -5.60 1.89 13.39
C ARG A 1 -4.87 2.48 12.19
N ILE A 2 -4.31 1.63 11.33
CA ILE A 2 -3.58 2.05 10.12
C ILE A 2 -4.35 1.52 8.92
N TYR A 3 -4.68 2.42 7.99
CA TYR A 3 -5.38 2.10 6.74
C TYR A 3 -4.76 2.88 5.56
N PRO A 4 -4.95 2.40 4.31
CA PRO A 4 -4.43 3.07 3.13
C PRO A 4 -5.14 4.40 2.92
N ASN A 5 -4.38 5.45 2.60
CA ASN A 5 -4.95 6.72 2.19
C ASN A 5 -5.38 6.70 0.71
N THR A 6 -6.07 7.75 0.29
CA THR A 6 -6.56 7.88 -1.10
C THR A 6 -5.43 7.89 -2.12
N TYR A 7 -4.27 8.48 -1.78
CA TYR A 7 -3.08 8.44 -2.63
C TYR A 7 -2.63 7.01 -2.91
N LEU A 8 -2.42 6.18 -1.88
CA LEU A 8 -2.01 4.78 -2.10
C LEU A 8 -3.02 4.03 -2.98
N LEU A 9 -4.31 4.21 -2.72
CA LEU A 9 -5.36 3.52 -3.50
C LEU A 9 -5.42 4.00 -4.96
N SER A 10 -5.10 5.27 -5.24
CA SER A 10 -5.07 5.82 -6.60
C SER A 10 -3.88 5.34 -7.44
N LEU A 11 -2.85 4.78 -6.81
CA LEU A 11 -1.68 4.25 -7.53
C LEU A 11 -1.96 2.94 -8.28
N TYR A 12 -3.01 2.21 -7.89
CA TYR A 12 -3.33 0.92 -8.52
C TYR A 12 -4.23 1.10 -9.75
N ASP A 13 -3.90 0.42 -10.83
CA ASP A 13 -4.89 0.11 -11.86
C ASP A 13 -5.82 -0.97 -11.29
N GLN A 14 -7.03 -0.55 -10.89
CA GLN A 14 -7.97 -1.43 -10.20
C GLN A 14 -8.46 -2.60 -11.08
N ALA A 15 -8.34 -2.48 -12.41
CA ALA A 15 -8.73 -3.53 -13.34
C ALA A 15 -7.61 -4.55 -13.59
N LYS A 16 -6.35 -4.12 -13.57
CA LYS A 16 -5.20 -4.95 -13.94
C LYS A 16 -4.36 -5.37 -12.74
N ASP A 17 -4.06 -4.43 -11.83
CA ASP A 17 -3.18 -4.70 -10.70
C ASP A 17 -3.86 -5.59 -9.66
N THR A 18 -3.49 -6.87 -9.66
CA THR A 18 -4.09 -7.88 -8.79
C THR A 18 -3.96 -7.54 -7.31
N ARG A 19 -2.94 -6.76 -6.93
CA ARG A 19 -2.70 -6.35 -5.54
C ARG A 19 -3.85 -5.55 -4.96
N TYR A 20 -4.57 -4.77 -5.78
CA TYR A 20 -5.71 -4.00 -5.30
C TYR A 20 -6.81 -4.88 -4.71
N ASN A 21 -7.16 -5.96 -5.39
CA ASN A 21 -8.20 -6.87 -4.92
C ASN A 21 -7.68 -7.93 -3.93
N GLU A 22 -6.43 -8.37 -4.12
CA GLU A 22 -5.86 -9.46 -3.31
C GLU A 22 -5.29 -8.99 -1.96
N LEU A 23 -4.73 -7.77 -1.89
CA LEU A 23 -4.09 -7.28 -0.68
C LEU A 23 -5.01 -6.47 0.23
N PHE A 24 -6.19 -6.06 -0.25
CA PHE A 24 -7.11 -5.26 0.56
C PHE A 24 -8.46 -5.95 0.75
N VAL A 25 -9.02 -5.79 1.95
CA VAL A 25 -10.45 -6.00 2.20
C VAL A 25 -11.13 -4.64 2.02
N HIS A 26 -12.00 -4.53 1.04
CA HIS A 26 -12.73 -3.30 0.73
C HIS A 26 -14.20 -3.55 0.36
N ARG A 27 -14.66 -4.79 0.47
CA ARG A 27 -16.04 -5.19 0.26
C ARG A 27 -16.56 -5.83 1.53
N PHE A 28 -17.50 -5.18 2.20
CA PHE A 28 -18.13 -5.64 3.41
C PHE A 28 -19.60 -5.99 3.12
N LYS A 29 -20.11 -7.01 3.78
CA LYS A 29 -21.51 -7.42 3.68
C LYS A 29 -22.16 -7.37 5.05
N TYR A 30 -23.47 -7.11 5.06
CA TYR A 30 -24.26 -7.29 6.27
C TYR A 30 -24.25 -8.77 6.66
N ASN A 31 -23.76 -9.08 7.84
CA ASN A 31 -23.57 -10.45 8.33
C ASN A 31 -24.58 -10.87 9.41
N ASP A 32 -25.52 -10.02 9.77
CA ASP A 32 -26.60 -10.34 10.69
C ASP A 32 -27.72 -11.10 9.94
N PRO A 33 -27.93 -12.41 10.24
CA PRO A 33 -28.94 -13.22 9.56
C PRO A 33 -30.38 -12.72 9.78
N THR A 34 -30.60 -11.92 10.83
CA THR A 34 -31.91 -11.35 11.16
C THR A 34 -32.19 -10.05 10.41
N SER A 35 -31.20 -9.47 9.81
CA SER A 35 -31.31 -8.22 9.04
C SER A 35 -31.95 -8.47 7.68
N PRO A 36 -32.92 -7.64 7.23
CA PRO A 36 -33.42 -7.71 5.88
C PRO A 36 -32.40 -7.45 4.79
N LYS A 37 -31.21 -6.90 5.17
CA LYS A 37 -30.08 -6.64 4.28
C LYS A 37 -29.00 -7.72 4.33
N TYR A 38 -29.27 -8.86 4.97
CA TYR A 38 -28.28 -9.94 5.07
C TYR A 38 -27.68 -10.31 3.72
N GLY A 39 -26.35 -10.32 3.64
CA GLY A 39 -25.60 -10.64 2.43
C GLY A 39 -25.45 -9.50 1.42
N GLU A 40 -26.17 -8.39 1.58
CA GLU A 40 -25.98 -7.20 0.73
C GLU A 40 -24.64 -6.50 1.03
N LEU A 41 -24.10 -5.84 0.01
CA LEU A 41 -22.90 -5.02 0.18
C LEU A 41 -23.20 -3.77 1.01
N ILE A 42 -22.35 -3.47 1.97
CA ILE A 42 -22.39 -2.23 2.73
C ILE A 42 -21.74 -1.14 1.86
N PRO A 43 -22.45 -0.06 1.50
CA PRO A 43 -21.88 1.03 0.76
C PRO A 43 -20.82 1.75 1.62
N LEU A 44 -19.57 1.78 1.15
CA LEU A 44 -18.53 2.58 1.77
C LEU A 44 -18.71 4.03 1.32
N ALA A 45 -19.26 4.87 2.17
CA ALA A 45 -19.32 6.31 1.95
C ALA A 45 -17.89 6.89 1.96
N LYS A 46 -17.68 8.04 1.31
CA LYS A 46 -16.38 8.73 1.33
C LYS A 46 -15.90 9.04 2.76
N SER A 47 -16.82 9.29 3.67
CA SER A 47 -16.57 9.49 5.11
C SER A 47 -16.20 8.20 5.86
N SER A 48 -16.36 7.05 5.27
CA SER A 48 -16.06 5.76 5.91
C SER A 48 -14.56 5.46 5.99
N SER A 49 -13.71 6.24 5.31
CA SER A 49 -12.27 6.19 5.50
C SER A 49 -11.85 6.47 6.95
N TYR A 50 -12.68 7.19 7.70
CA TYR A 50 -12.49 7.49 9.12
C TYR A 50 -13.31 6.58 10.04
N CYS A 51 -14.11 5.67 9.48
CA CYS A 51 -14.88 4.74 10.28
C CYS A 51 -13.96 3.68 10.87
N GLU A 52 -14.00 3.53 12.18
CA GLU A 52 -13.17 2.53 12.88
C GLU A 52 -13.45 1.09 12.45
N THR A 53 -14.62 0.82 11.91
CA THR A 53 -15.10 -0.53 11.58
C THR A 53 -15.14 -0.83 10.09
N LEU A 54 -15.37 0.18 9.23
CA LEU A 54 -15.59 0.01 7.79
C LEU A 54 -14.58 0.86 6.99
N HIS A 55 -13.37 0.38 6.86
CA HIS A 55 -12.31 1.01 6.06
C HIS A 55 -11.54 -0.06 5.28
N PHE A 56 -10.77 0.37 4.28
CA PHE A 56 -9.85 -0.53 3.61
C PHE A 56 -8.87 -1.15 4.61
N MET A 57 -8.77 -2.46 4.64
CA MET A 57 -7.87 -3.19 5.54
C MET A 57 -6.86 -3.99 4.72
N SER A 58 -5.59 -3.99 5.14
CA SER A 58 -4.57 -4.83 4.51
C SER A 58 -4.75 -6.29 4.92
N LYS A 59 -4.70 -7.18 3.94
CA LYS A 59 -4.68 -8.64 4.16
C LYS A 59 -3.27 -9.18 4.41
N LYS A 60 -2.20 -8.40 4.27
CA LYS A 60 -0.82 -8.90 4.38
C LYS A 60 -0.53 -9.62 5.68
N TYR A 61 -1.12 -9.13 6.77
CA TYR A 61 -0.96 -9.70 8.11
C TYR A 61 -2.23 -10.36 8.64
N PHE A 62 -3.21 -10.59 7.77
CA PHE A 62 -4.43 -11.26 8.15
C PHE A 62 -4.15 -12.75 8.40
N ASP A 63 -4.37 -13.20 9.62
CA ASP A 63 -4.20 -14.59 10.04
C ASP A 63 -5.57 -15.27 10.11
N GLN A 64 -6.00 -15.75 8.97
CA GLN A 64 -7.29 -16.42 8.81
C GLN A 64 -7.44 -17.66 9.70
N TRP A 65 -6.37 -18.40 9.90
CA TRP A 65 -6.40 -19.65 10.66
C TRP A 65 -6.59 -19.40 12.16
N THR A 66 -5.82 -18.48 12.72
CA THR A 66 -5.96 -18.10 14.14
C THR A 66 -7.36 -17.53 14.43
N MET A 67 -7.93 -16.74 13.51
CA MET A 67 -9.26 -16.16 13.69
C MET A 67 -10.37 -17.20 13.53
N ALA A 68 -10.18 -18.24 12.72
CA ALA A 68 -11.14 -19.33 12.59
C ALA A 68 -11.27 -20.14 13.86
N ASP A 69 -10.15 -20.37 14.55
CA ASP A 69 -10.13 -21.15 15.80
C ASP A 69 -10.60 -20.34 17.01
N ASN A 70 -10.30 -19.04 17.05
CA ASN A 70 -10.71 -18.16 18.15
C ASN A 70 -10.86 -16.71 17.64
N PRO A 71 -12.07 -16.27 17.31
CA PRO A 71 -12.32 -14.93 16.74
C PRO A 71 -12.03 -13.78 17.71
N ASP A 72 -11.99 -14.05 19.03
CA ASP A 72 -11.69 -13.04 20.07
C ASP A 72 -10.19 -12.88 20.33
N ARG A 73 -9.36 -13.65 19.65
CA ARG A 73 -7.92 -13.61 19.84
C ARG A 73 -7.31 -12.33 19.29
N THR A 74 -6.53 -11.65 20.11
CA THR A 74 -5.83 -10.41 19.74
C THR A 74 -4.42 -10.65 19.18
N THR A 75 -3.94 -11.90 19.23
CA THR A 75 -2.59 -12.30 18.80
C THR A 75 -2.68 -13.35 17.69
N GLY A 76 -1.88 -13.23 16.65
CA GLY A 76 -1.74 -14.22 15.57
C GLY A 76 -0.38 -14.89 15.58
N PHE A 77 -0.22 -15.94 14.77
CA PHE A 77 1.03 -16.69 14.60
C PHE A 77 1.75 -16.35 13.29
N LYS A 78 1.25 -15.37 12.54
CA LYS A 78 1.85 -14.97 11.27
C LYS A 78 3.16 -14.23 11.52
N ASP A 79 4.22 -14.70 10.87
CA ASP A 79 5.54 -14.09 10.95
C ASP A 79 5.56 -12.68 10.38
N LEU A 80 6.37 -11.81 10.98
CA LEU A 80 6.66 -10.49 10.46
C LEU A 80 7.79 -10.61 9.43
N ILE A 81 7.53 -10.18 8.22
CA ILE A 81 8.53 -10.15 7.15
C ILE A 81 9.45 -8.95 7.41
N VAL A 82 10.74 -9.22 7.66
CA VAL A 82 11.76 -8.18 7.86
C VAL A 82 12.30 -7.70 6.51
N TYR A 83 12.66 -8.63 5.63
CA TYR A 83 13.11 -8.39 4.27
C TYR A 83 12.53 -9.41 3.31
N ARG A 84 12.27 -9.00 2.08
CA ARG A 84 11.82 -9.90 1.02
C ARG A 84 12.35 -9.50 -0.36
N LEU A 85 12.36 -10.45 -1.26
CA LEU A 85 12.95 -10.31 -2.59
C LEU A 85 12.41 -9.12 -3.40
N ALA A 86 11.16 -8.72 -3.21
CA ALA A 86 10.59 -7.56 -3.87
C ALA A 86 11.31 -6.25 -3.49
N GLU A 87 11.64 -6.08 -2.20
CA GLU A 87 12.43 -4.94 -1.74
C GLU A 87 13.82 -4.95 -2.37
N THR A 88 14.47 -6.11 -2.41
CA THR A 88 15.79 -6.27 -3.05
C THR A 88 15.76 -5.87 -4.53
N TYR A 89 14.71 -6.26 -5.27
CA TYR A 89 14.56 -5.84 -6.67
C TYR A 89 14.37 -4.34 -6.81
N LEU A 90 13.56 -3.71 -5.97
CA LEU A 90 13.34 -2.27 -6.02
C LEU A 90 14.61 -1.50 -5.61
N MET A 91 15.37 -1.98 -4.64
CA MET A 91 16.68 -1.41 -4.29
C MET A 91 17.67 -1.53 -5.46
N ALA A 92 17.71 -2.67 -6.13
CA ALA A 92 18.54 -2.88 -7.30
C ALA A 92 18.10 -1.97 -8.47
N ALA A 93 16.80 -1.81 -8.69
CA ALA A 93 16.26 -0.88 -9.69
C ALA A 93 16.70 0.56 -9.41
N GLU A 94 16.64 1.00 -8.14
CA GLU A 94 17.14 2.33 -7.72
C GLU A 94 18.63 2.48 -7.99
N ALA A 95 19.42 1.48 -7.62
CA ALA A 95 20.88 1.52 -7.79
C ALA A 95 21.29 1.60 -9.28
N TYR A 96 20.68 0.78 -10.12
CA TYR A 96 20.93 0.81 -11.58
C TYR A 96 20.42 2.12 -12.21
N MET A 97 19.23 2.58 -11.82
CA MET A 97 18.69 3.86 -12.29
C MET A 97 19.63 5.03 -11.96
N ARG A 98 20.20 5.05 -10.75
CA ARG A 98 21.14 6.11 -10.33
C ARG A 98 22.47 6.02 -11.04
N ARG A 99 22.96 4.83 -11.34
CA ARG A 99 24.25 4.59 -12.01
C ARG A 99 24.17 4.87 -13.51
N ASP A 100 23.12 4.33 -14.19
CA ASP A 100 23.07 4.23 -15.65
C ASP A 100 21.91 5.03 -16.26
N GLY A 101 21.11 5.72 -15.45
CA GLY A 101 19.92 6.45 -15.88
C GLY A 101 18.66 5.61 -15.95
N GLY A 102 17.51 6.30 -16.09
CA GLY A 102 16.17 5.70 -16.03
C GLY A 102 15.83 4.72 -17.16
N MET A 103 16.59 4.74 -18.26
CA MET A 103 16.42 3.79 -19.39
C MET A 103 17.35 2.58 -19.29
N SER A 104 18.09 2.43 -18.19
CA SER A 104 18.93 1.26 -17.96
C SER A 104 18.14 -0.05 -18.05
N THR A 105 18.61 -0.96 -18.90
CA THR A 105 17.99 -2.29 -19.06
C THR A 105 17.90 -3.04 -17.73
N ASP A 106 18.94 -2.93 -16.89
CA ASP A 106 18.97 -3.59 -15.59
C ASP A 106 18.01 -2.94 -14.60
N ALA A 107 17.90 -1.60 -14.60
CA ALA A 107 16.92 -0.90 -13.78
C ALA A 107 15.49 -1.32 -14.13
N LEU A 108 15.15 -1.29 -15.42
CA LEU A 108 13.83 -1.69 -15.92
C LEU A 108 13.56 -3.18 -15.66
N ARG A 109 14.56 -4.04 -15.83
CA ARG A 109 14.41 -5.48 -15.55
C ARG A 109 14.08 -5.71 -14.07
N CYS A 110 14.76 -5.03 -13.17
CA CYS A 110 14.53 -5.16 -11.74
C CYS A 110 13.15 -4.60 -11.33
N TYR A 111 12.79 -3.42 -11.82
CA TYR A 111 11.48 -2.82 -11.58
C TYR A 111 10.33 -3.72 -12.05
N ASN A 112 10.43 -4.24 -13.27
CA ASN A 112 9.40 -5.09 -13.86
C ASN A 112 9.17 -6.41 -13.10
N LYS A 113 10.11 -6.85 -12.25
CA LYS A 113 9.89 -8.06 -11.41
C LYS A 113 8.72 -7.91 -10.44
N THR A 114 8.49 -6.73 -9.90
CA THR A 114 7.34 -6.46 -9.03
C THR A 114 6.13 -6.02 -9.85
N TRP A 115 6.34 -5.21 -10.85
CA TRP A 115 5.31 -4.59 -11.66
C TRP A 115 4.53 -5.61 -12.52
N GLU A 116 5.22 -6.43 -13.33
CA GLU A 116 4.60 -7.45 -14.17
C GLU A 116 3.99 -8.60 -13.34
N ARG A 117 4.62 -8.95 -12.22
CA ARG A 117 4.07 -9.96 -11.29
C ARG A 117 2.68 -9.57 -10.78
N ALA A 118 2.41 -8.28 -10.65
CA ALA A 118 1.12 -7.74 -10.23
C ALA A 118 0.05 -7.74 -11.34
N GLY A 119 0.36 -8.23 -12.53
CA GLY A 119 -0.57 -8.28 -13.67
C GLY A 119 -0.53 -7.05 -14.57
N ASN A 120 0.36 -6.11 -14.32
CA ASN A 120 0.52 -4.93 -15.16
C ASN A 120 1.30 -5.25 -16.43
N ASP A 121 1.05 -4.48 -17.50
CA ASP A 121 1.84 -4.57 -18.73
C ASP A 121 3.29 -4.11 -18.46
N LYS A 122 4.25 -4.70 -19.15
CA LYS A 122 5.67 -4.39 -19.00
C LYS A 122 5.93 -2.87 -19.08
N PHE A 123 6.53 -2.30 -18.04
CA PHE A 123 6.97 -0.92 -18.05
C PHE A 123 8.20 -0.75 -18.92
N ALA A 124 8.11 0.15 -19.91
CA ALA A 124 9.16 0.39 -20.89
C ALA A 124 9.61 1.87 -20.97
N GLY A 125 8.99 2.74 -20.18
CA GLY A 125 9.35 4.16 -20.11
C GLY A 125 10.58 4.43 -19.24
N PRO A 126 11.03 5.69 -19.17
CA PRO A 126 12.13 6.06 -18.29
C PRO A 126 11.71 5.89 -16.83
N LEU A 127 12.45 5.08 -16.08
CA LEU A 127 12.26 4.93 -14.64
C LEU A 127 12.74 6.21 -13.94
N THR A 128 11.84 6.82 -13.18
CA THR A 128 12.13 7.99 -12.36
C THR A 128 12.05 7.63 -10.88
N GLN A 129 12.58 8.51 -10.03
CA GLN A 129 12.46 8.33 -8.58
C GLN A 129 10.99 8.28 -8.12
N ASP A 130 10.11 9.06 -8.73
CA ASP A 130 8.68 9.06 -8.38
C ASP A 130 8.01 7.75 -8.76
N ILE A 131 8.23 7.25 -9.98
CA ILE A 131 7.71 5.96 -10.44
C ILE A 131 8.19 4.83 -9.52
N LEU A 132 9.46 4.86 -9.13
CA LEU A 132 10.03 3.87 -8.23
C LEU A 132 9.40 3.97 -6.83
N LEU A 133 9.24 5.17 -6.29
CA LEU A 133 8.60 5.41 -4.99
C LEU A 133 7.13 4.98 -4.97
N ASP A 134 6.42 5.15 -6.08
CA ASP A 134 5.05 4.68 -6.23
C ASP A 134 4.98 3.15 -6.21
N GLU A 135 5.95 2.49 -6.85
CA GLU A 135 6.02 1.03 -6.79
C GLU A 135 6.39 0.51 -5.40
N TYR A 136 7.31 1.16 -4.70
CA TYR A 136 7.56 0.88 -3.28
C TYR A 136 6.28 1.02 -2.44
N ALA A 137 5.46 2.04 -2.72
CA ALA A 137 4.20 2.24 -2.02
C ALA A 137 3.19 1.13 -2.32
N ARG A 138 3.04 0.72 -3.60
CA ARG A 138 2.15 -0.37 -4.00
C ARG A 138 2.59 -1.72 -3.44
N GLU A 139 3.87 -2.03 -3.59
CA GLU A 139 4.40 -3.36 -3.29
C GLU A 139 4.64 -3.58 -1.79
N LEU A 140 5.22 -2.59 -1.11
CA LEU A 140 5.70 -2.73 0.26
C LEU A 140 4.85 -1.94 1.28
N ASN A 141 3.58 -1.63 0.93
CA ASN A 141 2.67 -1.01 1.90
C ASN A 141 2.51 -1.88 3.14
N PHE A 142 2.37 -1.24 4.30
CA PHE A 142 2.23 -1.87 5.62
C PHE A 142 3.44 -2.70 6.11
N GLU A 143 4.56 -2.74 5.37
CA GLU A 143 5.76 -3.49 5.75
C GLU A 143 6.82 -2.62 6.47
N GLY A 144 6.48 -1.39 6.83
CA GLY A 144 7.38 -0.50 7.58
C GLY A 144 8.48 0.18 6.75
N VAL A 145 8.61 -0.16 5.48
CA VAL A 145 9.71 0.29 4.59
C VAL A 145 9.59 1.77 4.20
N ARG A 146 8.36 2.30 4.08
CA ARG A 146 8.11 3.64 3.51
C ARG A 146 8.78 4.77 4.28
N TRP A 147 8.70 4.75 5.60
CA TRP A 147 9.25 5.81 6.44
C TRP A 147 10.77 5.93 6.35
N PRO A 148 11.57 4.87 6.59
CA PRO A 148 13.02 4.93 6.46
C PRO A 148 13.46 5.24 5.02
N LEU A 149 12.76 4.75 4.00
CA LEU A 149 13.04 5.05 2.61
C LEU A 149 12.93 6.55 2.32
N LEU A 150 11.81 7.18 2.69
CA LEU A 150 11.60 8.62 2.47
C LEU A 150 12.58 9.48 3.27
N LYS A 151 12.93 9.07 4.51
CA LYS A 151 13.98 9.74 5.29
C LYS A 151 15.34 9.67 4.60
N ARG A 152 15.74 8.49 4.13
CA ARG A 152 17.01 8.30 3.40
C ARG A 152 17.12 9.19 2.15
N LEU A 153 15.99 9.43 1.50
CA LEU A 153 15.91 10.25 0.29
C LEU A 153 15.72 11.76 0.55
N GLY A 154 15.51 12.16 1.81
CA GLY A 154 15.22 13.54 2.16
C GLY A 154 13.82 14.04 1.74
N LEU A 155 12.93 13.11 1.41
CA LEU A 155 11.60 13.41 0.84
C LEU A 155 10.44 13.25 1.83
N LEU A 156 10.71 12.91 3.08
CA LEU A 156 9.65 12.57 4.04
C LEU A 156 8.65 13.73 4.21
N GLY A 157 9.14 14.93 4.52
CA GLY A 157 8.29 16.10 4.75
C GLY A 157 7.45 16.48 3.52
N GLU A 158 8.10 16.51 2.34
CA GLU A 158 7.43 16.80 1.07
C GLU A 158 6.31 15.79 0.78
N ARG A 159 6.61 14.49 0.86
CA ARG A 159 5.64 13.43 0.54
C ARG A 159 4.50 13.33 1.55
N VAL A 160 4.77 13.59 2.83
CA VAL A 160 3.71 13.66 3.83
C VAL A 160 2.78 14.84 3.52
N LYS A 161 3.32 16.03 3.28
CA LYS A 161 2.52 17.23 2.94
C LYS A 161 1.70 17.02 1.66
N ALA A 162 2.27 16.35 0.64
CA ALA A 162 1.60 16.13 -0.64
C ALA A 162 0.50 15.07 -0.59
N HIS A 163 0.63 14.05 0.25
CA HIS A 163 -0.19 12.82 0.16
C HIS A 163 -0.89 12.44 1.47
N TYR A 164 -0.90 13.30 2.45
CA TYR A 164 -1.58 13.01 3.72
C TYR A 164 -3.10 12.85 3.54
N GLY A 165 -3.68 13.47 2.51
CA GLY A 165 -5.07 13.27 2.10
C GLY A 165 -6.10 14.05 2.94
N GLU A 166 -5.66 14.80 3.94
CA GLU A 166 -6.49 15.67 4.77
C GLU A 166 -6.14 17.14 4.54
N THR A 167 -7.12 17.99 4.71
CA THR A 167 -6.87 19.42 4.66
C THR A 167 -6.11 19.86 5.91
N LYS A 168 -5.33 20.92 5.78
CA LYS A 168 -4.60 21.56 6.88
C LYS A 168 -5.51 21.92 8.08
N ALA A 169 -6.78 22.26 7.79
CA ALA A 169 -7.77 22.56 8.81
C ALA A 169 -8.17 21.33 9.66
N GLU A 170 -8.07 20.14 9.10
CA GLU A 170 -8.43 18.89 9.76
C GLU A 170 -7.26 18.28 10.54
N ASN A 171 -6.02 18.66 10.18
CA ASN A 171 -4.84 18.13 10.86
C ASN A 171 -3.82 19.24 11.19
N PRO A 172 -3.80 19.72 12.44
CA PRO A 172 -2.89 20.79 12.88
C PRO A 172 -1.41 20.36 12.87
N TYR A 173 -1.10 19.07 12.63
CA TYR A 173 0.27 18.56 12.56
C TYR A 173 0.89 18.61 11.16
N LEU A 174 0.12 18.97 10.11
CA LEU A 174 0.62 19.06 8.74
C LEU A 174 1.70 20.16 8.52
N ASP A 175 1.79 21.12 9.43
CA ASP A 175 2.78 22.20 9.35
C ASP A 175 4.09 21.90 10.10
N LYS A 176 4.18 20.79 10.78
CA LYS A 176 5.41 20.43 11.49
C LYS A 176 6.46 19.97 10.48
N ASP A 177 7.68 20.49 10.63
CA ASP A 177 8.83 20.00 9.88
C ASP A 177 9.12 18.56 10.32
N TYR A 178 8.95 17.63 9.39
CA TYR A 178 9.33 16.22 9.55
C TYR A 178 10.79 15.99 9.08
N ALA A 179 11.69 16.93 9.41
CA ALA A 179 13.12 16.85 9.08
C ALA A 179 13.82 15.70 9.82
#